data_ae8e912eb999578b96c3aa769823b9ea
#
_entry.id   ae8e912eb999578b96c3aa769823b9ea
#
_cell.length_a   1.000
_cell.length_b   1.000
_cell.length_c   1.000
_cell.angle_alpha   90.00
_cell.angle_beta   90.00
_cell.angle_gamma   90.00
#
_symmetry.space_group_name_H-M   'P 1'
#
loop_
_entity.id
_entity.type
_entity.pdbx_description
1 polymer ?
#
loop_
_entity_poly.entity_id
_entity_poly.type
_entity_poly.pdbx_seq_one_letter_code
_entity_poly.pdbx_strand_id
1 'polypeptide(L)'
;MRLNQKELVMNALAKGPKGIRPPAANPTSIVCHGLMDAAGVGFPEAQLEAQAMADLALAGHEIAGFDAVMPEYSVDQEAAALGCGVNWGDRDNMPTTTDTPYADFSPVQVPENLLEK
;
A
#
# COMPACT_ATOMS: atom_id res chain seq x y z
N MET A 1 -24.48 20.42 -5.72
CA MET A 1 -24.80 19.18 -4.98
C MET A 1 -23.57 18.79 -4.16
N ARG A 2 -23.75 18.51 -2.88
CA ARG A 2 -22.65 18.10 -2.01
C ARG A 2 -22.58 16.56 -2.04
N LEU A 3 -21.63 16.03 -2.80
CA LEU A 3 -21.36 14.60 -2.90
C LEU A 3 -20.56 14.15 -1.66
N ASN A 4 -20.79 12.92 -1.19
CA ASN A 4 -19.86 12.30 -0.25
C ASN A 4 -18.58 11.87 -0.97
N GLN A 5 -17.54 11.46 -0.23
CA GLN A 5 -16.23 11.14 -0.80
C GLN A 5 -16.31 10.02 -1.82
N LYS A 6 -17.04 8.94 -1.52
CA LYS A 6 -17.22 7.82 -2.44
C LYS A 6 -17.91 8.26 -3.75
N GLU A 7 -18.99 9.02 -3.63
CA GLU A 7 -19.70 9.55 -4.79
C GLU A 7 -18.81 10.48 -5.63
N LEU A 8 -18.01 11.32 -4.96
CA LEU A 8 -17.09 12.23 -5.62
C LEU A 8 -16.06 11.46 -6.47
N VAL A 9 -15.43 10.44 -5.91
CA VAL A 9 -14.46 9.59 -6.61
C VAL A 9 -15.13 8.80 -7.74
N MET A 10 -16.24 8.12 -7.45
CA MET A 10 -16.93 7.29 -8.43
C MET A 10 -17.46 8.12 -9.60
N ASN A 11 -18.02 9.30 -9.35
CA ASN A 11 -18.47 10.19 -10.41
C ASN A 11 -17.32 10.72 -11.27
N ALA A 12 -16.17 11.00 -10.66
CA ALA A 12 -14.98 11.41 -11.40
C ALA A 12 -14.50 10.31 -12.36
N LEU A 13 -14.46 9.06 -11.90
CA LEU A 13 -14.07 7.90 -12.72
C LEU A 13 -15.11 7.62 -13.83
N ALA A 14 -16.39 7.68 -13.52
CA ALA A 14 -17.47 7.40 -14.45
C ALA A 14 -17.86 8.59 -15.36
N LYS A 15 -17.12 9.70 -15.29
CA LYS A 15 -17.49 10.97 -15.98
C LYS A 15 -18.91 11.45 -15.64
N GLY A 16 -19.34 11.16 -14.43
CA GLY A 16 -20.64 11.54 -13.89
C GLY A 16 -20.72 13.03 -13.46
N PRO A 17 -21.76 13.40 -12.73
CA PRO A 17 -21.94 14.75 -12.24
C PRO A 17 -20.74 15.23 -11.42
N LYS A 18 -20.28 16.44 -11.73
CA LYS A 18 -19.14 17.03 -11.01
C LYS A 18 -19.57 17.51 -9.62
N GLY A 19 -18.75 17.21 -8.63
CA GLY A 19 -18.86 17.83 -7.31
C GLY A 19 -18.35 19.27 -7.31
N ILE A 20 -18.38 19.87 -6.13
CA ILE A 20 -17.89 21.25 -5.92
C ILE A 20 -16.36 21.37 -6.02
N ARG A 21 -15.66 20.24 -5.97
CA ARG A 21 -14.22 20.13 -6.17
C ARG A 21 -13.88 18.77 -6.83
N PRO A 22 -12.72 18.61 -7.43
CA PRO A 22 -12.25 17.29 -7.84
C PRO A 22 -11.94 16.41 -6.60
N PRO A 23 -12.00 15.07 -6.72
CA PRO A 23 -11.53 14.19 -5.67
C PRO A 23 -10.01 14.28 -5.52
N ALA A 24 -9.55 14.17 -4.29
CA ALA A 24 -8.16 13.93 -3.97
C ALA A 24 -8.00 12.44 -3.66
N ALA A 25 -7.32 11.72 -4.51
CA ALA A 25 -7.09 10.29 -4.34
C ALA A 25 -5.61 9.98 -4.40
N ASN A 26 -5.18 9.03 -3.58
CA ASN A 26 -3.85 8.49 -3.66
C ASN A 26 -3.92 7.10 -4.31
N PRO A 27 -3.52 6.96 -5.58
CA PRO A 27 -3.53 5.68 -6.29
C PRO A 27 -2.35 4.76 -5.93
N THR A 28 -1.37 5.31 -5.25
CA THR A 28 -0.27 4.60 -4.62
C THR A 28 -0.24 5.00 -3.16
N SER A 29 0.35 4.21 -2.30
CA SER A 29 0.48 4.63 -0.91
C SER A 29 1.29 5.92 -0.77
N ILE A 30 0.83 6.82 0.07
CA ILE A 30 1.65 7.96 0.53
C ILE A 30 2.00 7.72 1.98
N VAL A 31 3.27 7.58 2.24
CA VAL A 31 3.78 7.44 3.58
C VAL A 31 4.84 8.50 3.84
N CYS A 32 4.71 9.15 4.97
CA CYS A 32 5.71 10.05 5.50
C CYS A 32 5.77 9.89 7.01
N HIS A 33 6.87 10.31 7.61
CA HIS A 33 7.07 10.19 9.05
C HIS A 33 5.91 10.78 9.86
N GLY A 34 5.38 11.92 9.41
CA GLY A 34 4.25 12.56 10.11
C GLY A 34 2.99 11.72 10.12
N LEU A 35 2.70 10.96 9.05
CA LEU A 35 1.57 10.02 9.04
C LEU A 35 1.85 8.78 9.90
N MET A 36 3.08 8.24 9.84
CA MET A 36 3.48 7.12 10.70
C MET A 36 3.38 7.48 12.19
N ASP A 37 3.86 8.66 12.57
CA ASP A 37 3.78 9.15 13.94
C ASP A 37 2.34 9.31 14.42
N ALA A 38 1.49 9.88 13.58
CA ALA A 38 0.10 10.13 13.91
C ALA A 38 -0.74 8.84 13.95
N ALA A 39 -0.43 7.87 13.09
CA ALA A 39 -1.07 6.56 13.08
C ALA A 39 -0.54 5.65 14.20
N GLY A 40 0.64 5.93 14.76
CA GLY A 40 1.32 5.05 15.70
C GLY A 40 1.82 3.75 15.06
N VAL A 41 1.97 3.74 13.74
CA VAL A 41 2.37 2.60 12.92
C VAL A 41 3.39 3.07 11.89
N GLY A 42 4.38 2.26 11.62
CA GLY A 42 5.41 2.57 10.63
C GLY A 42 5.92 1.33 9.90
N PHE A 43 7.01 1.51 9.19
CA PHE A 43 7.74 0.40 8.60
C PHE A 43 8.71 -0.23 9.60
N PRO A 44 8.95 -1.56 9.50
CA PRO A 44 8.44 -2.47 8.45
C PRO A 44 7.04 -3.05 8.75
N GLU A 45 6.44 -2.80 9.92
CA GLU A 45 5.20 -3.44 10.38
C GLU A 45 4.06 -3.23 9.39
N ALA A 46 3.89 -2.01 8.86
CA ALA A 46 2.83 -1.69 7.89
C ALA A 46 2.97 -2.42 6.55
N GLN A 47 4.08 -3.10 6.30
CA GLN A 47 4.29 -3.94 5.12
C GLN A 47 4.11 -5.44 5.40
N LEU A 48 4.09 -5.83 6.67
CA LEU A 48 4.05 -7.23 7.10
C LEU A 48 2.75 -7.60 7.79
N GLU A 49 2.06 -6.62 8.37
CA GLU A 49 0.86 -6.83 9.18
C GLU A 49 -0.35 -6.11 8.57
N ALA A 50 -1.38 -6.86 8.24
CA ALA A 50 -2.58 -6.32 7.57
C ALA A 50 -3.26 -5.19 8.34
N GLN A 51 -3.32 -5.27 9.68
CA GLN A 51 -3.92 -4.23 10.50
C GLN A 51 -3.07 -2.96 10.49
N ALA A 52 -1.76 -3.08 10.65
CA ALA A 52 -0.83 -1.95 10.58
C ALA A 52 -0.89 -1.25 9.21
N MET A 53 -0.96 -2.04 8.13
CA MET A 53 -1.15 -1.53 6.78
C MET A 53 -2.46 -0.74 6.63
N ALA A 54 -3.56 -1.27 7.18
CA ALA A 54 -4.86 -0.60 7.13
C ALA A 54 -4.86 0.70 7.95
N ASP A 55 -4.29 0.70 9.13
CA ASP A 55 -4.22 1.87 10.01
C ASP A 55 -3.41 3.00 9.38
N LEU A 56 -2.28 2.68 8.76
CA LEU A 56 -1.47 3.66 8.06
C LEU A 56 -2.18 4.23 6.82
N ALA A 57 -2.90 3.38 6.07
CA ALA A 57 -3.72 3.83 4.94
C ALA A 57 -4.85 4.77 5.38
N LEU A 58 -5.55 4.43 6.48
CA LEU A 58 -6.62 5.26 7.04
C LEU A 58 -6.12 6.63 7.51
N ALA A 59 -4.91 6.72 8.03
CA ALA A 59 -4.29 7.99 8.38
C ALA A 59 -4.20 8.95 7.17
N GLY A 60 -4.00 8.43 5.97
CA GLY A 60 -4.06 9.21 4.74
C GLY A 60 -5.43 9.85 4.50
N HIS A 61 -6.51 9.17 4.85
CA HIS A 61 -7.87 9.71 4.79
C HIS A 61 -8.16 10.68 5.95
N GLU A 62 -7.93 10.25 7.18
CA GLU A 62 -8.35 10.97 8.38
C GLU A 62 -7.52 12.23 8.64
N ILE A 63 -6.24 12.19 8.31
CA ILE A 63 -5.28 13.27 8.60
C ILE A 63 -4.99 14.11 7.36
N ALA A 64 -4.64 13.46 6.24
CA ALA A 64 -4.32 14.17 5.01
C ALA A 64 -5.56 14.54 4.18
N GLY A 65 -6.75 14.00 4.49
CA GLY A 65 -8.02 14.36 3.87
C GLY A 65 -8.23 13.77 2.47
N PHE A 66 -7.56 12.68 2.12
CA PHE A 66 -7.80 11.99 0.84
C PHE A 66 -9.20 11.40 0.78
N ASP A 67 -9.85 11.52 -0.37
CA ASP A 67 -11.19 10.94 -0.62
C ASP A 67 -11.11 9.44 -0.91
N ALA A 68 -9.96 8.95 -1.38
CA ALA A 68 -9.65 7.55 -1.51
C ALA A 68 -8.18 7.31 -1.17
N VAL A 69 -7.92 6.20 -0.52
CA VAL A 69 -6.59 5.75 -0.14
C VAL A 69 -6.35 4.33 -0.62
N MET A 70 -5.10 3.96 -0.74
CA MET A 70 -4.64 2.63 -1.06
C MET A 70 -3.70 2.18 0.06
N PRO A 71 -3.82 0.94 0.55
CA PRO A 71 -2.89 0.42 1.54
C PRO A 71 -1.45 0.44 1.02
N GLU A 72 -0.52 0.67 1.91
CA GLU A 72 0.91 0.48 1.60
C GLU A 72 1.18 -1.00 1.42
N TYR A 73 1.80 -1.35 0.31
CA TYR A 73 2.32 -2.70 0.10
C TYR A 73 3.69 -2.61 -0.55
N SER A 74 4.57 -3.51 -0.16
CA SER A 74 5.90 -3.55 -0.73
C SER A 74 5.87 -4.16 -2.14
N VAL A 75 6.69 -3.61 -3.02
CA VAL A 75 6.98 -4.22 -4.33
C VAL A 75 7.77 -5.52 -4.23
N ASP A 76 8.32 -5.83 -3.04
CA ASP A 76 9.07 -7.06 -2.76
C ASP A 76 8.19 -8.20 -2.21
N GLN A 77 6.87 -7.99 -2.05
CA GLN A 77 5.93 -9.01 -1.53
C GLN A 77 5.93 -10.28 -2.39
N GLU A 78 5.83 -10.12 -3.71
CA GLU A 78 5.84 -11.26 -4.62
C GLU A 78 7.18 -11.96 -4.63
N ALA A 79 8.28 -11.23 -4.57
CA ALA A 79 9.62 -11.81 -4.49
C ALA A 79 9.79 -12.62 -3.21
N ALA A 80 9.35 -12.09 -2.06
CA ALA A 80 9.36 -12.79 -0.78
C ALA A 80 8.49 -14.06 -0.82
N ALA A 81 7.28 -13.96 -1.39
CA ALA A 81 6.37 -15.09 -1.52
C ALA A 81 6.93 -16.20 -2.41
N LEU A 82 7.76 -15.86 -3.39
CA LEU A 82 8.47 -16.81 -4.25
C LEU A 82 9.76 -17.34 -3.62
N GLY A 83 10.10 -16.93 -2.41
CA GLY A 83 11.24 -17.47 -1.65
C GLY A 83 12.53 -16.67 -1.77
N CYS A 84 12.48 -15.47 -2.38
CA CYS A 84 13.63 -14.58 -2.35
C CYS A 84 13.87 -14.04 -0.92
N GLY A 85 15.11 -13.80 -0.57
CA GLY A 85 15.44 -13.06 0.65
C GLY A 85 15.06 -11.60 0.49
N VAL A 86 14.43 -11.03 1.51
CA VAL A 86 14.03 -9.62 1.54
C VAL A 86 14.50 -8.99 2.83
N ASN A 87 15.26 -7.92 2.72
CA ASN A 87 15.46 -6.98 3.82
C ASN A 87 14.26 -6.02 3.82
N TRP A 88 13.40 -6.15 4.82
CA TRP A 88 12.16 -5.35 4.91
C TRP A 88 12.40 -3.87 5.27
N GLY A 89 13.66 -3.48 5.42
CA GLY A 89 14.02 -2.12 5.72
C GLY A 89 13.72 -1.70 7.15
N ASP A 90 13.55 -0.44 7.32
CA ASP A 90 13.19 0.19 8.58
C ASP A 90 12.34 1.44 8.28
N ARG A 91 12.12 2.28 9.28
CA ARG A 91 11.32 3.50 9.15
C ARG A 91 11.76 4.43 8.01
N ASP A 92 13.05 4.44 7.70
CA ASP A 92 13.69 5.37 6.75
C ASP A 92 14.09 4.69 5.43
N ASN A 93 14.07 3.36 5.39
CA ASN A 93 14.54 2.57 4.27
C ASN A 93 13.46 1.64 3.75
N MET A 94 13.23 1.69 2.44
CA MET A 94 12.30 0.80 1.76
C MET A 94 12.83 -0.64 1.74
N PRO A 95 11.96 -1.64 1.62
CA PRO A 95 12.36 -3.02 1.40
C PRO A 95 13.24 -3.19 0.16
N THR A 96 14.09 -4.21 0.20
CA THR A 96 14.98 -4.54 -0.90
C THR A 96 15.19 -6.05 -0.95
N THR A 97 15.01 -6.65 -2.13
CA THR A 97 15.35 -8.05 -2.37
C THR A 97 16.87 -8.23 -2.25
N THR A 98 17.31 -9.18 -1.45
CA THR A 98 18.75 -9.42 -1.15
C THR A 98 19.34 -10.57 -1.93
N ASP A 99 18.53 -11.56 -2.26
CA ASP A 99 18.94 -12.73 -3.03
C ASP A 99 17.77 -13.35 -3.79
N THR A 100 18.07 -14.34 -4.61
CA THR A 100 17.08 -15.11 -5.34
C THR A 100 17.45 -16.59 -5.33
N PRO A 101 16.48 -17.50 -5.09
CA PRO A 101 16.72 -18.94 -5.25
C PRO A 101 16.83 -19.38 -6.73
N TYR A 102 16.59 -18.48 -7.67
CA TYR A 102 16.52 -18.78 -9.11
C TYR A 102 17.79 -18.33 -9.83
N ALA A 103 18.92 -19.03 -9.55
CA ALA A 103 20.22 -18.66 -10.11
C ALA A 103 20.36 -18.87 -11.64
N ASP A 104 19.58 -19.79 -12.24
CA ASP A 104 19.82 -20.30 -13.59
C ASP A 104 18.58 -20.30 -14.51
N PHE A 105 17.72 -19.32 -14.46
CA PHE A 105 16.47 -19.34 -15.25
C PHE A 105 15.65 -20.62 -15.12
N SER A 106 15.85 -21.36 -14.03
CA SER A 106 15.05 -22.55 -13.72
C SER A 106 13.58 -22.16 -13.62
N PRO A 107 12.66 -23.04 -14.00
CA PRO A 107 11.24 -22.72 -13.89
C PRO A 107 10.87 -22.29 -12.48
N VAL A 108 10.31 -21.10 -12.33
CA VAL A 108 9.82 -20.61 -11.04
C VAL A 108 8.72 -21.55 -10.56
N GLN A 109 8.88 -22.12 -9.38
CA GLN A 109 7.86 -22.93 -8.76
C GLN A 109 6.98 -22.02 -7.88
N VAL A 110 5.74 -21.88 -8.28
CA VAL A 110 4.76 -21.14 -7.47
C VAL A 110 4.42 -21.99 -6.24
N PRO A 111 4.63 -21.48 -5.01
CA PRO A 111 4.24 -22.20 -3.80
C PRO A 111 2.74 -22.50 -3.79
N GLU A 112 2.35 -23.70 -3.34
CA GLU A 112 0.93 -24.08 -3.24
C GLU A 112 0.13 -23.18 -2.30
N ASN A 113 0.81 -22.60 -1.29
CA ASN A 113 0.21 -21.71 -0.30
C ASN A 113 0.59 -20.24 -0.46
N LEU A 114 0.74 -19.78 -1.71
CA LEU A 114 1.15 -18.41 -2.01
C LEU A 114 0.28 -17.34 -1.34
N LEU A 115 -1.01 -17.62 -1.19
CA LEU A 115 -1.97 -16.69 -0.57
C LEU A 115 -2.05 -16.78 0.97
N GLU A 116 -1.28 -17.68 1.57
CA GLU A 116 -1.25 -17.88 3.04
C GLU A 116 0.00 -17.28 3.70
N LYS A 117 0.86 -16.62 2.90
CA LYS A 117 2.14 -16.07 3.38
C LYS A 117 2.09 -14.55 3.49
#